data_e0dcc44db14f33bb40014a981109349f
#
_entry.id   e0dcc44db14f33bb40014a981109349f
#
_cell.length_a   1.000
_cell.length_b   1.000
_cell.length_c   1.000
_cell.angle_alpha   90.00
_cell.angle_beta   90.00
_cell.angle_gamma   90.00
#
_symmetry.space_group_name_H-M   'P 1'
#
loop_
_entity.id
_entity.type
_entity.pdbx_description
1 polymer ?
#
loop_
_entity_poly.entity_id
_entity_poly.type
_entity_poly.pdbx_seq_one_letter_code
_entity_poly.pdbx_strand_id
1 'polypeptide(L)'
;ICRRKLQMNDQERLLTIFLRLQFGTQLGKKQLAQEFEVSEKTIQRDFSLLRDILSSNTSYSGDLFYNRKTNKYCLASKSVFNKKDILVISKILLENRALNRQEIATLLNNLLVLVPRDDQKEIEQIIGSEKLNYAPLTDQQNRIEKIWNLSEAILNEQVLDIIYQKPY
;
A
#
# COMPACT_ATOMS: atom_id res chain seq x y z
N ILE A 1 23.46 -26.88 2.44
CA ILE A 1 23.92 -25.54 2.04
C ILE A 1 23.82 -24.67 3.28
N CYS A 2 25.00 -24.41 3.91
CA CYS A 2 25.15 -23.64 5.12
C CYS A 2 24.78 -22.18 4.82
N ARG A 3 23.60 -21.70 5.28
CA ARG A 3 23.31 -20.24 5.28
C ARG A 3 24.29 -19.62 6.26
N ARG A 4 25.30 -18.89 5.76
CA ARG A 4 26.08 -17.97 6.59
C ARG A 4 25.07 -17.07 7.28
N LYS A 5 24.94 -17.21 8.61
CA LYS A 5 24.31 -16.20 9.46
C LYS A 5 25.18 -14.94 9.32
N LEU A 6 24.78 -14.05 8.44
CA LEU A 6 25.34 -12.69 8.41
C LEU A 6 24.90 -12.08 9.74
N GLN A 7 25.87 -11.78 10.59
CA GLN A 7 25.64 -11.02 11.81
C GLN A 7 25.14 -9.64 11.34
N MET A 8 23.82 -9.43 11.50
CA MET A 8 23.14 -8.22 11.01
C MET A 8 23.69 -7.01 11.78
N ASN A 9 24.14 -6.01 11.09
CA ASN A 9 24.62 -4.78 11.71
C ASN A 9 23.44 -3.96 12.28
N ASP A 10 23.74 -2.95 13.10
CA ASP A 10 22.72 -2.14 13.78
C ASP A 10 21.80 -1.41 12.80
N GLN A 11 22.35 -0.96 11.67
CA GLN A 11 21.58 -0.25 10.63
C GLN A 11 20.65 -1.18 9.87
N GLU A 12 21.13 -2.37 9.50
CA GLU A 12 20.31 -3.40 8.83
C GLU A 12 19.18 -3.86 9.75
N ARG A 13 19.44 -4.04 11.05
CA ARG A 13 18.43 -4.39 12.03
C ARG A 13 17.36 -3.30 12.15
N LEU A 14 17.77 -2.05 12.29
CA LEU A 14 16.87 -0.91 12.40
C LEU A 14 15.96 -0.79 11.17
N LEU A 15 16.55 -0.90 9.97
CA LEU A 15 15.82 -0.86 8.72
C LEU A 15 14.84 -2.04 8.60
N THR A 16 15.25 -3.24 8.99
CA THR A 16 14.39 -4.42 8.97
C THR A 16 13.19 -4.26 9.91
N ILE A 17 13.41 -3.73 11.11
CA ILE A 17 12.33 -3.42 12.07
C ILE A 17 11.37 -2.40 11.45
N PHE A 18 11.89 -1.31 10.88
CA PHE A 18 11.09 -0.27 10.26
C PHE A 18 10.24 -0.81 9.09
N LEU A 19 10.83 -1.56 8.17
CA LEU A 19 10.11 -2.16 7.03
C LEU A 19 8.99 -3.09 7.48
N ARG A 20 9.24 -3.94 8.48
CA ARG A 20 8.19 -4.83 9.03
C ARG A 20 7.03 -4.04 9.65
N LEU A 21 7.34 -2.97 10.38
CA LEU A 21 6.32 -2.08 10.94
C LEU A 21 5.53 -1.36 9.85
N GLN A 22 6.22 -0.91 8.79
CA GLN A 22 5.62 -0.26 7.63
C GLN A 22 4.60 -1.16 6.92
N PHE A 23 4.88 -2.46 6.84
CA PHE A 23 3.97 -3.46 6.30
C PHE A 23 2.90 -3.94 7.30
N GLY A 24 2.70 -3.21 8.41
CA GLY A 24 1.65 -3.50 9.37
C GLY A 24 1.96 -4.64 10.35
N THR A 25 3.18 -5.17 10.36
CA THR A 25 3.57 -6.22 11.30
C THR A 25 3.71 -5.64 12.71
N GLN A 26 3.04 -6.26 13.68
CA GLN A 26 3.20 -5.90 15.10
C GLN A 26 4.41 -6.64 15.69
N LEU A 27 5.35 -5.91 16.27
CA LEU A 27 6.64 -6.43 16.71
C LEU A 27 6.83 -6.41 18.23
N GLY A 28 7.14 -7.56 18.81
CA GLY A 28 7.44 -7.70 20.23
C GLY A 28 8.95 -7.62 20.52
N LYS A 29 9.35 -6.90 21.59
CA LYS A 29 10.78 -6.76 21.96
C LYS A 29 11.47 -8.10 22.18
N LYS A 30 10.84 -9.00 22.94
CA LYS A 30 11.39 -10.31 23.28
C LYS A 30 11.65 -11.17 22.05
N GLN A 31 10.71 -11.17 21.11
CA GLN A 31 10.81 -11.92 19.87
C GLN A 31 11.96 -11.39 18.99
N LEU A 32 12.05 -10.05 18.83
CA LEU A 32 13.12 -9.42 18.06
C LEU A 32 14.50 -9.62 18.70
N ALA A 33 14.59 -9.53 20.04
CA ALA A 33 15.84 -9.77 20.75
C ALA A 33 16.37 -11.18 20.51
N GLN A 34 15.50 -12.20 20.52
CA GLN A 34 15.85 -13.58 20.18
C GLN A 34 16.22 -13.75 18.70
N GLU A 35 15.44 -13.15 17.81
CA GLU A 35 15.65 -13.26 16.36
C GLU A 35 16.99 -12.64 15.92
N PHE A 36 17.30 -11.46 16.45
CA PHE A 36 18.53 -10.73 16.10
C PHE A 36 19.73 -11.03 17.01
N GLU A 37 19.55 -11.93 17.98
CA GLU A 37 20.60 -12.33 18.95
C GLU A 37 21.19 -11.12 19.73
N VAL A 38 20.34 -10.15 20.09
CA VAL A 38 20.69 -8.95 20.86
C VAL A 38 19.87 -8.83 22.16
N SER A 39 20.28 -7.92 23.04
CA SER A 39 19.52 -7.66 24.28
C SER A 39 18.18 -6.94 24.00
N GLU A 40 17.17 -7.17 24.84
CA GLU A 40 15.92 -6.40 24.78
C GLU A 40 16.17 -4.88 24.95
N LYS A 41 17.23 -4.50 25.65
CA LYS A 41 17.66 -3.10 25.82
C LYS A 41 18.13 -2.51 24.49
N THR A 42 18.81 -3.29 23.65
CA THR A 42 19.20 -2.90 22.30
C THR A 42 17.97 -2.65 21.43
N ILE A 43 17.03 -3.59 21.42
CA ILE A 43 15.75 -3.42 20.68
C ILE A 43 14.95 -2.22 21.19
N GLN A 44 14.98 -1.96 22.50
CA GLN A 44 14.32 -0.76 23.06
C GLN A 44 14.95 0.54 22.54
N ARG A 45 16.29 0.57 22.40
CA ARG A 45 16.99 1.72 21.80
C ARG A 45 16.64 1.90 20.32
N ASP A 46 16.56 0.80 19.57
CA ASP A 46 16.15 0.83 18.18
C ASP A 46 14.74 1.42 18.00
N PHE A 47 13.77 1.00 18.85
CA PHE A 47 12.44 1.59 18.83
C PHE A 47 12.41 3.07 19.24
N SER A 48 13.25 3.48 20.21
CA SER A 48 13.35 4.89 20.59
C SER A 48 13.91 5.71 19.44
N LEU A 49 14.99 5.25 18.80
CA LEU A 49 15.60 5.91 17.65
C LEU A 49 14.59 6.03 16.48
N LEU A 50 13.85 4.97 16.17
CA LEU A 50 12.81 5.01 15.14
C LEU A 50 11.74 6.04 15.49
N ARG A 51 11.30 6.11 16.75
CA ARG A 51 10.31 7.10 17.17
C ARG A 51 10.82 8.54 16.98
N ASP A 52 12.08 8.79 17.37
CA ASP A 52 12.69 10.12 17.25
C ASP A 52 12.83 10.53 15.77
N ILE A 53 13.26 9.61 14.90
CA ILE A 53 13.36 9.86 13.45
C ILE A 53 11.98 10.13 12.85
N LEU A 54 10.97 9.33 13.19
CA LEU A 54 9.63 9.49 12.66
C LEU A 54 8.95 10.78 13.14
N SER A 55 9.17 11.16 14.41
CA SER A 55 8.63 12.41 14.97
C SER A 55 9.30 13.67 14.41
N SER A 56 10.58 13.59 14.04
CA SER A 56 11.32 14.72 13.45
C SER A 56 11.09 14.88 11.95
N ASN A 57 10.57 13.86 11.27
CA ASN A 57 10.33 13.89 9.83
C ASN A 57 8.90 14.35 9.53
N THR A 58 8.75 15.63 9.15
CA THR A 58 7.46 16.25 8.83
C THR A 58 6.76 15.64 7.60
N SER A 59 7.52 14.99 6.71
CA SER A 59 6.97 14.33 5.52
C SER A 59 6.38 12.95 5.81
N TYR A 60 6.62 12.40 7.02
CA TYR A 60 6.11 11.09 7.42
C TYR A 60 4.97 11.25 8.45
N SER A 61 3.79 10.80 8.10
CA SER A 61 2.58 10.91 8.93
C SER A 61 2.30 9.65 9.77
N GLY A 62 3.33 9.04 10.38
CA GLY A 62 3.15 7.83 11.15
C GLY A 62 3.73 7.94 12.56
N ASP A 63 3.01 7.41 13.54
CA ASP A 63 3.45 7.36 14.93
C ASP A 63 3.77 5.91 15.35
N LEU A 64 4.94 5.72 15.99
CA LEU A 64 5.31 4.46 16.59
C LEU A 64 4.74 4.38 18.02
N PHE A 65 3.77 3.51 18.25
CA PHE A 65 3.15 3.33 19.56
C PHE A 65 3.29 1.89 20.09
N TYR A 66 3.21 1.75 21.40
CA TYR A 66 3.24 0.47 22.08
C TYR A 66 1.83 0.06 22.49
N ASN A 67 1.36 -1.06 21.96
CA ASN A 67 0.07 -1.63 22.34
C ASN A 67 0.22 -2.50 23.58
N ARG A 68 -0.27 -2.01 24.73
CA ARG A 68 -0.17 -2.71 26.03
C ARG A 68 -0.95 -4.03 26.06
N LYS A 69 -2.03 -4.18 25.28
CA LYS A 69 -2.84 -5.39 25.24
C LYS A 69 -2.11 -6.56 24.57
N THR A 70 -1.37 -6.26 23.50
CA THR A 70 -0.63 -7.27 22.73
C THR A 70 0.84 -7.35 23.10
N ASN A 71 1.36 -6.44 23.92
CA ASN A 71 2.78 -6.26 24.24
C ASN A 71 3.66 -6.08 22.99
N LYS A 72 3.15 -5.37 21.98
CA LYS A 72 3.83 -5.18 20.71
C LYS A 72 3.89 -3.71 20.30
N TYR A 73 4.93 -3.38 19.57
CA TYR A 73 5.04 -2.10 18.87
C TYR A 73 4.30 -2.16 17.53
N CYS A 74 3.61 -1.08 17.23
CA CYS A 74 2.83 -0.90 16.00
C CYS A 74 3.15 0.46 15.43
N LEU A 75 3.20 0.55 14.11
CA LEU A 75 3.29 1.80 13.40
C LEU A 75 1.89 2.20 12.96
N ALA A 76 1.37 3.31 13.53
CA ALA A 76 0.18 3.94 13.00
C ALA A 76 0.61 4.82 11.84
N SER A 77 0.52 4.34 10.64
CA SER A 77 0.53 5.22 9.48
C SER A 77 -0.81 5.98 9.49
N LYS A 78 -0.77 7.30 9.46
CA LYS A 78 -1.94 8.05 9.03
C LYS A 78 -2.05 7.81 7.52
N SER A 79 -2.64 6.69 7.15
CA SER A 79 -3.03 6.50 5.75
C SER A 79 -3.87 7.70 5.35
N VAL A 80 -3.50 8.33 4.24
CA VAL A 80 -4.29 9.43 3.65
C VAL A 80 -5.71 8.94 3.35
N PHE A 81 -5.83 7.63 3.06
CA PHE A 81 -7.09 6.95 2.79
C PHE A 81 -7.44 5.99 3.92
N ASN A 82 -8.66 6.05 4.40
CA ASN A 82 -9.24 5.04 5.28
C ASN A 82 -10.00 3.98 4.45
N LYS A 83 -10.41 2.88 5.09
CA LYS A 83 -11.10 1.78 4.41
C LYS A 83 -12.40 2.20 3.70
N LYS A 84 -13.11 3.21 4.23
CA LYS A 84 -14.35 3.70 3.61
C LYS A 84 -14.05 4.46 2.33
N ASP A 85 -12.97 5.25 2.31
CA ASP A 85 -12.52 5.97 1.12
C ASP A 85 -12.16 5.00 0.00
N ILE A 86 -11.37 3.97 0.33
CA ILE A 86 -10.99 2.94 -0.65
C ILE A 86 -12.21 2.16 -1.14
N LEU A 87 -13.15 1.84 -0.27
CA LEU A 87 -14.40 1.16 -0.67
C LEU A 87 -15.20 2.01 -1.65
N VAL A 88 -15.40 3.30 -1.35
CA VAL A 88 -16.16 4.22 -2.21
C VAL A 88 -15.49 4.38 -3.57
N ILE A 89 -14.17 4.63 -3.59
CA ILE A 89 -13.40 4.74 -4.85
C ILE A 89 -13.51 3.44 -5.66
N SER A 90 -13.37 2.28 -5.01
CA SER A 90 -13.49 0.98 -5.67
C SER A 90 -14.87 0.79 -6.32
N LYS A 91 -15.95 1.16 -5.63
CA LYS A 91 -17.30 1.08 -6.16
C LYS A 91 -17.52 2.01 -7.36
N ILE A 92 -17.06 3.25 -7.29
CA ILE A 92 -17.14 4.20 -8.39
C ILE A 92 -16.39 3.65 -9.63
N LEU A 93 -15.21 3.09 -9.44
CA LEU A 93 -14.43 2.51 -10.53
C LEU A 93 -15.11 1.29 -11.17
N LEU A 94 -15.72 0.42 -10.35
CA LEU A 94 -16.46 -0.74 -10.84
C LEU A 94 -17.73 -0.34 -11.59
N GLU A 95 -18.44 0.69 -11.13
CA GLU A 95 -19.66 1.18 -11.76
C GLU A 95 -19.40 1.88 -13.09
N ASN A 96 -18.30 2.61 -13.22
CA ASN A 96 -17.97 3.38 -14.40
C ASN A 96 -17.79 2.52 -15.67
N ARG A 97 -17.32 1.27 -15.53
CA ARG A 97 -17.14 0.29 -16.61
C ARG A 97 -16.25 0.75 -17.78
N ALA A 98 -15.56 1.89 -17.64
CA ALA A 98 -14.74 2.48 -18.68
C ALA A 98 -13.40 1.75 -18.90
N LEU A 99 -12.86 1.10 -17.86
CA LEU A 99 -11.58 0.41 -17.88
C LEU A 99 -11.74 -1.03 -18.36
N ASN A 100 -10.71 -1.58 -18.99
CA ASN A 100 -10.70 -3.01 -19.29
C ASN A 100 -10.51 -3.85 -18.02
N ARG A 101 -10.71 -5.18 -18.12
CA ARG A 101 -10.65 -6.10 -16.96
C ARG A 101 -9.29 -6.09 -16.27
N GLN A 102 -8.21 -5.94 -17.00
CA GLN A 102 -6.86 -5.94 -16.45
C GLN A 102 -6.55 -4.61 -15.75
N GLU A 103 -6.94 -3.50 -16.34
CA GLU A 103 -6.75 -2.17 -15.76
C GLU A 103 -7.50 -2.04 -14.44
N ILE A 104 -8.78 -2.41 -14.40
CA ILE A 104 -9.57 -2.33 -13.17
C ILE A 104 -9.01 -3.24 -12.07
N ALA A 105 -8.59 -4.46 -12.41
CA ALA A 105 -7.99 -5.38 -11.45
C ALA A 105 -6.70 -4.81 -10.85
N THR A 106 -5.84 -4.24 -11.69
CA THR A 106 -4.58 -3.61 -11.25
C THR A 106 -4.84 -2.41 -10.34
N LEU A 107 -5.76 -1.52 -10.73
CA LEU A 107 -6.10 -0.33 -9.92
C LEU A 107 -6.71 -0.71 -8.57
N LEU A 108 -7.64 -1.65 -8.53
CA LEU A 108 -8.23 -2.12 -7.29
C LEU A 108 -7.18 -2.72 -6.36
N ASN A 109 -6.26 -3.53 -6.88
CA ASN A 109 -5.17 -4.09 -6.08
C ASN A 109 -4.24 -2.99 -5.53
N ASN A 110 -3.91 -1.99 -6.33
CA ASN A 110 -3.08 -0.86 -5.90
C ASN A 110 -3.77 -0.02 -4.81
N LEU A 111 -5.09 0.18 -4.92
CA LEU A 111 -5.87 0.87 -3.89
C LEU A 111 -5.93 0.09 -2.58
N LEU A 112 -6.13 -1.23 -2.66
CA LEU A 112 -6.20 -2.08 -1.48
C LEU A 112 -4.91 -2.08 -0.66
N VAL A 113 -3.74 -1.97 -1.30
CA VAL A 113 -2.45 -1.88 -0.59
C VAL A 113 -2.35 -0.64 0.32
N LEU A 114 -3.16 0.40 0.08
CA LEU A 114 -3.16 1.63 0.88
C LEU A 114 -3.80 1.47 2.27
N VAL A 115 -4.46 0.35 2.54
CA VAL A 115 -5.10 0.06 3.84
C VAL A 115 -4.53 -1.22 4.48
N PRO A 116 -4.67 -1.40 5.81
CA PRO A 116 -4.23 -2.61 6.51
C PRO A 116 -4.86 -3.88 5.94
N ARG A 117 -4.16 -5.02 6.06
CA ARG A 117 -4.59 -6.31 5.50
C ARG A 117 -5.99 -6.78 5.93
N ASP A 118 -6.40 -6.49 7.15
CA ASP A 118 -7.72 -6.88 7.65
C ASP A 118 -8.82 -6.04 6.97
N ASP A 119 -8.57 -4.74 6.77
CA ASP A 119 -9.45 -3.85 6.02
C ASP A 119 -9.50 -4.22 4.52
N GLN A 120 -8.37 -4.68 3.93
CA GLN A 120 -8.33 -5.19 2.54
C GLN A 120 -9.31 -6.35 2.35
N LYS A 121 -9.27 -7.34 3.25
CA LYS A 121 -10.17 -8.51 3.20
C LYS A 121 -11.64 -8.11 3.31
N GLU A 122 -11.96 -7.18 4.22
CA GLU A 122 -13.31 -6.67 4.38
C GLU A 122 -13.82 -5.99 3.10
N ILE A 123 -12.99 -5.12 2.49
CA ILE A 123 -13.32 -4.44 1.23
C ILE A 123 -13.49 -5.47 0.10
N GLU A 124 -12.57 -6.43 -0.04
CA GLU A 124 -12.65 -7.48 -1.06
C GLU A 124 -13.92 -8.32 -0.94
N GLN A 125 -14.37 -8.63 0.26
CA GLN A 125 -15.65 -9.32 0.49
C GLN A 125 -16.83 -8.48 0.02
N ILE A 126 -16.83 -7.17 0.30
CA ILE A 126 -17.93 -6.26 -0.08
C ILE A 126 -18.01 -6.10 -1.59
N ILE A 127 -16.89 -5.91 -2.29
CA ILE A 127 -16.86 -5.67 -3.74
C ILE A 127 -16.76 -6.94 -4.59
N GLY A 128 -16.65 -8.10 -3.95
CA GLY A 128 -16.32 -9.37 -4.63
C GLY A 128 -17.29 -9.74 -5.75
N SER A 129 -18.59 -9.62 -5.52
CA SER A 129 -19.62 -9.90 -6.53
C SER A 129 -19.57 -8.91 -7.71
N GLU A 130 -19.38 -7.64 -7.44
CA GLU A 130 -19.26 -6.59 -8.46
C GLU A 130 -18.00 -6.77 -9.30
N LYS A 131 -16.87 -7.08 -8.65
CA LYS A 131 -15.60 -7.39 -9.33
C LYS A 131 -15.73 -8.62 -10.24
N LEU A 132 -16.41 -9.67 -9.79
CA LEU A 132 -16.63 -10.89 -10.57
C LEU A 132 -17.51 -10.61 -11.81
N ASN A 133 -18.57 -9.84 -11.63
CA ASN A 133 -19.54 -9.50 -12.67
C ASN A 133 -19.15 -8.27 -13.49
N TYR A 134 -17.96 -7.72 -13.28
CA TYR A 134 -17.51 -6.54 -14.01
C TYR A 134 -17.46 -6.81 -15.52
N ALA A 135 -18.25 -6.07 -16.27
CA ALA A 135 -18.30 -6.12 -17.73
C ALA A 135 -17.85 -4.76 -18.30
N PRO A 136 -16.63 -4.68 -18.86
CA PRO A 136 -16.14 -3.44 -19.46
C PRO A 136 -16.95 -3.06 -20.69
N LEU A 137 -16.89 -1.78 -21.09
CA LEU A 137 -17.35 -1.35 -22.39
C LEU A 137 -16.55 -2.07 -23.49
N THR A 138 -17.18 -2.29 -24.63
CA THR A 138 -16.89 -3.30 -25.66
C THR A 138 -15.50 -3.30 -26.30
N ASP A 139 -14.66 -2.29 -26.10
CA ASP A 139 -13.29 -2.31 -26.60
C ASP A 139 -12.30 -2.69 -25.49
N GLN A 140 -11.41 -3.60 -25.79
CA GLN A 140 -10.34 -4.02 -24.86
C GLN A 140 -9.12 -3.09 -24.90
N GLN A 141 -9.28 -1.83 -25.32
CA GLN A 141 -8.20 -0.88 -25.42
C GLN A 141 -7.69 -0.47 -24.03
N ASN A 142 -6.40 -0.13 -23.94
CA ASN A 142 -5.80 0.43 -22.75
C ASN A 142 -6.27 1.88 -22.55
N ARG A 143 -7.23 2.08 -21.65
CA ARG A 143 -7.85 3.38 -21.39
C ARG A 143 -6.99 4.29 -20.53
N ILE A 144 -6.27 3.74 -19.60
CA ILE A 144 -5.38 4.52 -18.71
C ILE A 144 -4.29 5.18 -19.54
N GLU A 145 -3.64 4.41 -20.40
CA GLU A 145 -2.61 4.92 -21.31
C GLU A 145 -3.15 5.98 -22.27
N LYS A 146 -4.34 5.72 -22.82
CA LYS A 146 -4.99 6.67 -23.73
C LYS A 146 -5.35 7.99 -23.03
N ILE A 147 -5.87 7.92 -21.80
CA ILE A 147 -6.18 9.12 -21.01
C ILE A 147 -4.89 9.89 -20.71
N TRP A 148 -3.83 9.19 -20.33
CA TRP A 148 -2.53 9.81 -20.05
C TRP A 148 -2.00 10.56 -21.28
N ASN A 149 -1.90 9.89 -22.43
CA ASN A 149 -1.33 10.45 -23.65
C ASN A 149 -2.16 11.65 -24.16
N LEU A 150 -3.49 11.57 -24.08
CA LEU A 150 -4.35 12.70 -24.43
C LEU A 150 -4.15 13.89 -23.48
N SER A 151 -4.07 13.63 -22.19
CA SER A 151 -3.85 14.67 -21.18
C SER A 151 -2.49 15.36 -21.35
N GLU A 152 -1.45 14.59 -21.65
CA GLU A 152 -0.11 15.10 -21.93
C GLU A 152 -0.08 15.98 -23.20
N ALA A 153 -0.75 15.53 -24.26
CA ALA A 153 -0.86 16.29 -25.48
C ALA A 153 -1.62 17.62 -25.30
N ILE A 154 -2.70 17.60 -24.49
CA ILE A 154 -3.45 18.82 -24.14
C ILE A 154 -2.57 19.77 -23.33
N LEU A 155 -1.83 19.25 -22.33
CA LEU A 155 -0.95 20.06 -21.48
C LEU A 155 0.16 20.74 -22.29
N ASN A 156 0.67 20.04 -23.31
CA ASN A 156 1.73 20.53 -24.20
C ASN A 156 1.22 21.27 -25.43
N GLU A 157 -0.09 21.57 -25.51
CA GLU A 157 -0.73 22.27 -26.64
C GLU A 157 -0.44 21.60 -28.00
N GLN A 158 -0.33 20.28 -28.04
CA GLN A 158 -0.03 19.52 -29.25
C GLN A 158 -1.28 19.32 -30.11
N VAL A 159 -1.10 19.38 -31.43
CA VAL A 159 -2.16 19.02 -32.38
C VAL A 159 -2.22 17.49 -32.49
N LEU A 160 -3.44 16.95 -32.40
CA LEU A 160 -3.70 15.52 -32.50
C LEU A 160 -4.63 15.21 -33.66
N ASP A 161 -4.29 14.20 -34.44
CA ASP A 161 -5.19 13.59 -35.41
C ASP A 161 -5.97 12.46 -34.74
N ILE A 162 -7.29 12.59 -34.65
CA ILE A 162 -8.15 11.60 -34.00
C ILE A 162 -8.98 10.86 -35.05
N ILE A 163 -8.78 9.55 -35.12
CA ILE A 163 -9.63 8.66 -35.93
C ILE A 163 -10.76 8.13 -35.04
N TYR A 164 -11.97 8.55 -35.34
CA TYR A 164 -13.17 8.12 -34.62
C TYR A 164 -13.93 7.06 -35.40
N GLN A 165 -14.08 5.87 -34.81
CA GLN A 165 -14.98 4.82 -35.36
C GLN A 165 -16.27 4.81 -34.54
N LYS A 166 -17.41 5.01 -35.21
CA LYS A 166 -18.71 4.83 -34.57
C LYS A 166 -18.93 3.35 -34.25
N PRO A 167 -19.38 3.00 -33.05
CA PRO A 167 -19.89 1.66 -32.81
C PRO A 167 -21.15 1.45 -33.66
N TYR A 168 -21.20 0.34 -34.34
CA TYR A 168 -22.40 -0.12 -35.07
C TYR A 168 -23.44 -0.61 -34.09
#